data_1b23c9862e50a414541300438acdf0c0
#
_entry.id   1b23c9862e50a414541300438acdf0c0
#
_cell.length_a   1.000
_cell.length_b   1.000
_cell.length_c   1.000
_cell.angle_alpha   90.00
_cell.angle_beta   90.00
_cell.angle_gamma   90.00
#
_symmetry.space_group_name_H-M   'P 1'
#
loop_
_entity.id
_entity.type
_entity.pdbx_description
1 polymer ?
#
loop_
_entity_poly.entity_id
_entity_poly.type
_entity_poly.pdbx_seq_one_letter_code
_entity_poly.pdbx_strand_id
1 'polypeptide(L)'
;MARPEYEALYGGAAGGGKSDALVVEALRQVNIPWYKGLILRKTYPDLTELIEKSLRYYTQSYPGARYNDSKHFWQFPSGAKIYFGAMQYTKDRTKYQGKAYDYIAFDELTHFTWDEYSYLFSRNRPNGPGTRVYIRASANPGGIGHAWVKKYFVTPAKPLSTIWRRVVILFPDGHKEERWSSRVYVPATVFDNRNIKTDNTAIVKKQNPLKRVSVKGICLNK
;
A
#
# COMPACT_ATOMS: atom_id res chain seq x y z
N MET A 1 -1.42 -7.44 -7.60
CA MET A 1 -1.81 -7.91 -6.26
C MET A 1 -3.32 -8.06 -6.09
N ALA A 2 -3.92 -9.04 -6.72
CA ALA A 2 -5.35 -9.29 -6.57
C ALA A 2 -5.64 -10.06 -5.26
N ARG A 3 -5.63 -9.36 -4.12
CA ARG A 3 -5.93 -9.96 -2.81
C ARG A 3 -7.35 -9.60 -2.38
N PRO A 4 -8.13 -10.57 -1.86
CA PRO A 4 -9.50 -10.33 -1.42
C PRO A 4 -9.59 -9.60 -0.08
N GLU A 5 -8.54 -9.61 0.73
CA GLU A 5 -8.53 -9.01 2.05
C GLU A 5 -8.75 -7.48 2.00
N TYR A 6 -9.37 -6.95 3.05
CA TYR A 6 -9.60 -5.53 3.20
C TYR A 6 -8.27 -4.75 3.26
N GLU A 7 -7.31 -5.23 4.04
CA GLU A 7 -5.97 -4.64 4.11
C GLU A 7 -4.93 -5.61 3.57
N ALA A 8 -4.01 -5.15 2.72
CA ALA A 8 -2.85 -5.95 2.34
C ALA A 8 -1.58 -5.11 2.39
N LEU A 9 -0.58 -5.64 3.11
CA LEU A 9 0.77 -5.09 3.15
C LEU A 9 1.68 -5.89 2.20
N TYR A 10 2.26 -5.22 1.23
CA TYR A 10 3.30 -5.74 0.37
C TYR A 10 4.66 -5.24 0.91
N GLY A 11 5.35 -6.10 1.65
CA GLY A 11 6.52 -5.68 2.41
C GLY A 11 7.74 -6.57 2.21
N GLY A 12 8.93 -6.03 2.47
CA GLY A 12 10.19 -6.73 2.38
C GLY A 12 11.27 -5.94 1.66
N ALA A 13 12.03 -6.60 0.78
CA ALA A 13 13.19 -6.02 0.14
C ALA A 13 12.87 -4.83 -0.79
N ALA A 14 13.80 -3.88 -0.88
CA ALA A 14 13.75 -2.83 -1.90
C ALA A 14 13.85 -3.45 -3.31
N GLY A 15 13.30 -2.75 -4.33
CA GLY A 15 13.36 -3.20 -5.71
C GLY A 15 12.32 -4.24 -6.12
N GLY A 16 11.45 -4.71 -5.21
CA GLY A 16 10.42 -5.72 -5.51
C GLY A 16 9.17 -5.20 -6.28
N GLY A 17 9.20 -4.00 -6.87
CA GLY A 17 8.06 -3.46 -7.64
C GLY A 17 6.85 -3.06 -6.77
N LYS A 18 7.04 -2.84 -5.47
CA LYS A 18 5.95 -2.59 -4.52
C LYS A 18 5.16 -1.32 -4.83
N SER A 19 5.84 -0.21 -5.09
CA SER A 19 5.22 1.08 -5.43
C SER A 19 4.49 1.02 -6.76
N ASP A 20 5.05 0.32 -7.76
CA ASP A 20 4.38 0.07 -9.04
C ASP A 20 3.08 -0.71 -8.84
N ALA A 21 3.11 -1.73 -7.97
CA ALA A 21 1.92 -2.51 -7.65
C ALA A 21 0.81 -1.65 -7.02
N LEU A 22 1.13 -0.69 -6.14
CA LEU A 22 0.13 0.23 -5.56
C LEU A 22 -0.48 1.15 -6.62
N VAL A 23 0.35 1.72 -7.50
CA VAL A 23 -0.10 2.62 -8.57
C VAL A 23 -1.00 1.87 -9.56
N VAL A 24 -0.61 0.67 -9.99
CA VAL A 24 -1.41 -0.14 -10.93
C VAL A 24 -2.70 -0.67 -10.27
N GLU A 25 -2.65 -1.07 -9.01
CA GLU A 25 -3.85 -1.54 -8.27
C GLU A 25 -4.94 -0.46 -8.18
N ALA A 26 -4.56 0.83 -8.12
CA ALA A 26 -5.49 1.95 -8.10
C ALA A 26 -6.37 2.02 -9.37
N LEU A 27 -5.91 1.46 -10.49
CA LEU A 27 -6.67 1.43 -11.75
C LEU A 27 -7.86 0.45 -11.74
N ARG A 28 -7.93 -0.46 -10.77
CA ARG A 28 -8.88 -1.58 -10.77
C ARG A 28 -10.36 -1.19 -10.93
N GLN A 29 -10.72 -0.01 -10.45
CA GLN A 29 -12.10 0.45 -10.43
C GLN A 29 -12.32 1.78 -11.19
N VAL A 30 -11.36 2.23 -11.97
CA VAL A 30 -11.44 3.54 -12.69
C VAL A 30 -12.52 3.61 -13.76
N ASN A 31 -13.16 2.50 -14.10
CA ASN A 31 -14.32 2.49 -15.01
C ASN A 31 -15.64 2.84 -14.28
N ILE A 32 -15.64 2.92 -12.95
CA ILE A 32 -16.81 3.31 -12.15
C ILE A 32 -16.76 4.84 -11.94
N PRO A 33 -17.78 5.60 -12.39
CA PRO A 33 -17.71 7.07 -12.46
C PRO A 33 -17.41 7.78 -11.15
N TRP A 34 -17.91 7.28 -10.04
CA TRP A 34 -17.72 7.88 -8.69
C TRP A 34 -16.54 7.34 -7.94
N TYR A 35 -15.78 6.39 -8.50
CA TYR A 35 -14.61 5.84 -7.84
C TYR A 35 -13.57 6.90 -7.50
N LYS A 36 -13.08 6.84 -6.27
CA LYS A 36 -11.99 7.70 -5.78
C LYS A 36 -10.91 6.86 -5.12
N GLY A 37 -9.71 6.90 -5.69
CA GLY A 37 -8.49 6.37 -5.09
C GLY A 37 -7.67 7.47 -4.40
N LEU A 38 -6.91 7.09 -3.38
CA LEU A 38 -5.91 7.95 -2.72
C LEU A 38 -4.61 7.18 -2.55
N ILE A 39 -3.51 7.73 -3.04
CA ILE A 39 -2.17 7.19 -2.86
C ILE A 39 -1.37 8.17 -2.02
N LEU A 40 -0.75 7.69 -0.95
CA LEU A 40 -0.09 8.49 0.06
C LEU A 40 1.40 8.17 0.16
N ARG A 41 2.20 9.22 0.29
CA ARG A 41 3.58 9.22 0.77
C ARG A 41 3.72 10.12 1.98
N LYS A 42 4.84 10.05 2.67
CA LYS A 42 5.08 10.88 3.85
C LYS A 42 5.22 12.36 3.50
N THR A 43 5.91 12.68 2.42
CA THR A 43 6.13 14.07 1.97
C THR A 43 5.73 14.25 0.50
N TYR A 44 5.50 15.49 0.08
CA TYR A 44 5.22 15.81 -1.32
C TYR A 44 6.40 15.52 -2.26
N PRO A 45 7.66 15.83 -1.92
CA PRO A 45 8.80 15.44 -2.75
C PRO A 45 8.86 13.93 -3.01
N ASP A 46 8.50 13.11 -2.04
CA ASP A 46 8.48 11.64 -2.19
C ASP A 46 7.41 11.16 -3.19
N LEU A 47 6.36 11.95 -3.43
CA LEU A 47 5.29 11.61 -4.38
C LEU A 47 5.74 11.69 -5.83
N THR A 48 6.80 12.43 -6.16
CA THR A 48 7.27 12.63 -7.54
C THR A 48 7.47 11.29 -8.24
N GLU A 49 8.15 10.35 -7.61
CA GLU A 49 8.38 9.01 -8.17
C GLU A 49 7.07 8.27 -8.48
N LEU A 50 6.07 8.36 -7.59
CA LEU A 50 4.76 7.72 -7.79
C LEU A 50 3.96 8.38 -8.90
N ILE A 51 4.05 9.70 -9.00
CA ILE A 51 3.41 10.48 -10.06
C ILE A 51 4.02 10.11 -11.42
N GLU A 52 5.35 10.05 -11.53
CA GLU A 52 6.05 9.63 -12.75
C GLU A 52 5.66 8.21 -13.17
N LYS A 53 5.58 7.27 -12.22
CA LYS A 53 5.07 5.92 -12.48
C LYS A 53 3.63 5.95 -13.00
N SER A 54 2.77 6.76 -12.38
CA SER A 54 1.38 6.90 -12.81
C SER A 54 1.26 7.50 -14.21
N LEU A 55 2.09 8.50 -14.55
CA LEU A 55 2.17 9.06 -15.90
C LEU A 55 2.47 7.95 -16.92
N ARG A 56 3.45 7.11 -16.64
CA ARG A 56 3.82 6.02 -17.53
C ARG A 56 2.70 4.98 -17.70
N TYR A 57 2.05 4.56 -16.61
CA TYR A 57 1.04 3.50 -16.67
C TYR A 57 -0.34 4.01 -17.12
N TYR A 58 -0.78 5.15 -16.59
CA TYR A 58 -2.18 5.60 -16.79
C TYR A 58 -2.40 6.16 -18.19
N THR A 59 -1.44 6.90 -18.74
CA THR A 59 -1.54 7.42 -20.11
C THR A 59 -1.59 6.32 -21.16
N GLN A 60 -0.85 5.24 -20.93
CA GLN A 60 -0.84 4.10 -21.86
C GLN A 60 -2.12 3.25 -21.75
N SER A 61 -2.61 3.04 -20.52
CA SER A 61 -3.75 2.15 -20.26
C SER A 61 -5.11 2.82 -20.47
N TYR A 62 -5.17 4.15 -20.33
CA TYR A 62 -6.43 4.92 -20.40
C TYR A 62 -6.24 6.19 -21.24
N PRO A 63 -6.33 6.08 -22.58
CA PRO A 63 -6.34 7.25 -23.46
C PRO A 63 -7.45 8.22 -23.04
N GLY A 64 -7.08 9.50 -22.87
CA GLY A 64 -8.01 10.53 -22.38
C GLY A 64 -8.00 10.74 -20.86
N ALA A 65 -7.30 9.91 -20.07
CA ALA A 65 -7.02 10.25 -18.68
C ALA A 65 -6.09 11.48 -18.60
N ARG A 66 -6.38 12.39 -17.67
CA ARG A 66 -5.64 13.66 -17.53
C ARG A 66 -5.16 13.84 -16.10
N TYR A 67 -3.90 14.20 -15.94
CA TYR A 67 -3.33 14.58 -14.67
C TYR A 67 -3.47 16.08 -14.41
N ASN A 68 -3.97 16.43 -13.24
CA ASN A 68 -4.01 17.80 -12.75
C ASN A 68 -2.85 18.00 -11.77
N ASP A 69 -1.81 18.68 -12.22
CA ASP A 69 -0.58 18.85 -11.46
C ASP A 69 -0.79 19.74 -10.22
N SER A 70 -1.55 20.82 -10.32
CA SER A 70 -1.77 21.74 -9.18
C SER A 70 -2.61 21.13 -8.05
N LYS A 71 -3.47 20.17 -8.34
CA LYS A 71 -4.33 19.50 -7.37
C LYS A 71 -3.92 18.04 -7.11
N HIS A 72 -2.88 17.57 -7.77
CA HIS A 72 -2.30 16.24 -7.64
C HIS A 72 -3.31 15.09 -7.77
N PHE A 73 -4.10 15.08 -8.86
CA PHE A 73 -5.00 13.97 -9.13
C PHE A 73 -5.12 13.65 -10.63
N TRP A 74 -5.39 12.39 -10.91
CA TRP A 74 -5.84 11.92 -12.21
C TRP A 74 -7.37 11.98 -12.32
N GLN A 75 -7.86 12.42 -13.47
CA GLN A 75 -9.25 12.27 -13.85
C GLN A 75 -9.32 11.35 -15.07
N PHE A 76 -10.17 10.33 -14.96
CA PHE A 76 -10.42 9.36 -16.02
C PHE A 76 -11.64 9.72 -16.85
N PRO A 77 -11.77 9.21 -18.10
CA PRO A 77 -12.93 9.47 -18.96
C PRO A 77 -14.27 9.07 -18.32
N SER A 78 -14.27 8.05 -17.45
CA SER A 78 -15.45 7.63 -16.69
C SER A 78 -15.94 8.68 -15.67
N GLY A 79 -15.10 9.61 -15.25
CA GLY A 79 -15.31 10.52 -14.13
C GLY A 79 -14.55 10.12 -12.85
N ALA A 80 -14.03 8.91 -12.77
CA ALA A 80 -13.22 8.42 -11.65
C ALA A 80 -11.98 9.29 -11.41
N LYS A 81 -11.51 9.34 -10.15
CA LYS A 81 -10.33 10.13 -9.78
C LYS A 81 -9.39 9.34 -8.90
N ILE A 82 -8.09 9.52 -9.12
CA ILE A 82 -7.03 9.01 -8.23
C ILE A 82 -6.20 10.19 -7.75
N TYR A 83 -6.19 10.41 -6.45
CA TYR A 83 -5.49 11.51 -5.78
C TYR A 83 -4.13 11.03 -5.27
N PHE A 84 -3.15 11.93 -5.33
CA PHE A 84 -1.87 11.79 -4.66
C PHE A 84 -1.79 12.77 -3.49
N GLY A 85 -1.44 12.29 -2.31
CA GLY A 85 -1.43 13.09 -1.11
C GLY A 85 -0.25 12.80 -0.20
N ALA A 86 0.09 13.81 0.62
CA ALA A 86 1.14 13.68 1.64
C ALA A 86 0.55 13.90 3.03
N MET A 87 1.17 13.22 4.01
CA MET A 87 0.87 13.37 5.43
C MET A 87 2.19 13.47 6.20
N GLN A 88 2.83 14.65 6.09
CA GLN A 88 4.14 14.88 6.66
C GLN A 88 4.10 14.91 8.19
N TYR A 89 3.07 15.54 8.74
CA TYR A 89 2.81 15.63 10.17
C TYR A 89 1.49 14.96 10.52
N THR A 90 1.35 14.49 11.76
CA THR A 90 0.11 13.85 12.22
C THR A 90 -1.12 14.77 12.10
N LYS A 91 -0.94 16.10 12.25
CA LYS A 91 -2.01 17.09 12.03
C LYS A 91 -2.53 17.11 10.58
N ASP A 92 -1.72 16.70 9.60
CA ASP A 92 -2.10 16.71 8.17
C ASP A 92 -3.24 15.73 7.87
N ARG A 93 -3.51 14.76 8.75
CA ARG A 93 -4.67 13.87 8.65
C ARG A 93 -5.99 14.62 8.50
N THR A 94 -6.10 15.84 9.04
CA THR A 94 -7.30 16.68 8.94
C THR A 94 -7.58 17.16 7.50
N LYS A 95 -6.56 17.19 6.61
CA LYS A 95 -6.73 17.49 5.17
C LYS A 95 -7.66 16.47 4.47
N TYR A 96 -7.81 15.29 5.07
CA TYR A 96 -8.66 14.20 4.58
C TYR A 96 -10.03 14.16 5.27
N GLN A 97 -10.28 15.06 6.23
CA GLN A 97 -11.56 15.18 6.90
C GLN A 97 -12.69 15.50 5.90
N GLY A 98 -13.85 14.89 6.08
CA GLY A 98 -15.00 15.07 5.16
C GLY A 98 -14.88 14.34 3.82
N LYS A 99 -13.73 13.76 3.47
CA LYS A 99 -13.51 13.04 2.21
C LYS A 99 -13.81 11.55 2.36
N ALA A 100 -14.11 10.90 1.23
CA ALA A 100 -14.29 9.45 1.13
C ALA A 100 -13.47 8.91 -0.03
N TYR A 101 -12.87 7.74 0.16
CA TYR A 101 -12.07 7.05 -0.84
C TYR A 101 -12.39 5.55 -0.84
N ASP A 102 -12.62 4.99 -2.01
CA ASP A 102 -12.85 3.55 -2.18
C ASP A 102 -11.54 2.76 -2.06
N TYR A 103 -10.45 3.34 -2.52
CA TYR A 103 -9.11 2.78 -2.44
C TYR A 103 -8.19 3.74 -1.70
N ILE A 104 -7.45 3.24 -0.72
CA ILE A 104 -6.38 4.00 -0.06
C ILE A 104 -5.09 3.18 -0.14
N ALA A 105 -4.02 3.79 -0.61
CA ALA A 105 -2.70 3.19 -0.64
C ALA A 105 -1.70 4.01 0.17
N PHE A 106 -0.92 3.33 0.99
CA PHE A 106 0.22 3.91 1.70
C PHE A 106 1.51 3.34 1.10
N ASP A 107 2.28 4.18 0.44
CA ASP A 107 3.60 3.77 0.02
C ASP A 107 4.61 4.11 1.14
N GLU A 108 5.47 3.13 1.46
CA GLU A 108 6.38 3.16 2.61
C GLU A 108 5.64 3.34 3.95
N LEU A 109 4.71 2.45 4.25
CA LEU A 109 3.87 2.49 5.46
C LEU A 109 4.66 2.62 6.77
N THR A 110 5.88 2.12 6.82
CA THR A 110 6.77 2.26 7.98
C THR A 110 7.22 3.70 8.28
N HIS A 111 6.94 4.65 7.38
CA HIS A 111 7.16 6.07 7.64
C HIS A 111 5.97 6.75 8.34
N PHE A 112 4.84 6.07 8.48
CA PHE A 112 3.63 6.57 9.12
C PHE A 112 3.48 6.05 10.54
N THR A 113 2.88 6.87 11.39
CA THR A 113 2.44 6.44 12.73
C THR A 113 1.16 5.60 12.63
N TRP A 114 0.86 4.84 13.69
CA TRP A 114 -0.42 4.12 13.78
C TRP A 114 -1.63 5.07 13.70
N ASP A 115 -1.56 6.24 14.34
CA ASP A 115 -2.63 7.24 14.34
C ASP A 115 -2.92 7.78 12.93
N GLU A 116 -1.88 8.01 12.14
CA GLU A 116 -2.00 8.46 10.75
C GLU A 116 -2.66 7.38 9.89
N TYR A 117 -2.25 6.13 10.05
CA TYR A 117 -2.80 4.99 9.31
C TYR A 117 -4.24 4.72 9.70
N SER A 118 -4.52 4.56 11.00
CA SER A 118 -5.85 4.19 11.50
C SER A 118 -6.90 5.29 11.29
N TYR A 119 -6.51 6.56 11.28
CA TYR A 119 -7.41 7.68 10.99
C TYR A 119 -8.10 7.53 9.63
N LEU A 120 -7.39 7.00 8.63
CA LEU A 120 -7.94 6.87 7.28
C LEU A 120 -8.93 5.70 7.13
N PHE A 121 -9.08 4.82 8.10
CA PHE A 121 -10.13 3.79 8.06
C PHE A 121 -11.52 4.42 7.97
N SER A 122 -11.77 5.51 8.70
CA SER A 122 -13.04 6.24 8.64
C SER A 122 -13.23 7.01 7.32
N ARG A 123 -12.18 7.18 6.54
CA ARG A 123 -12.22 7.80 5.20
C ARG A 123 -12.33 6.76 4.09
N ASN A 124 -12.04 5.49 4.39
CA ASN A 124 -12.14 4.39 3.45
C ASN A 124 -13.56 3.83 3.43
N ARG A 125 -14.41 4.46 2.63
CA ARG A 125 -15.84 4.15 2.51
C ARG A 125 -16.30 4.34 1.06
N PRO A 126 -17.36 3.64 0.62
CA PRO A 126 -17.81 3.70 -0.76
C PRO A 126 -18.31 5.10 -1.14
N ASN A 127 -17.97 5.56 -2.35
CA ASN A 127 -18.50 6.79 -2.93
C ASN A 127 -19.79 6.55 -3.73
N GLY A 128 -20.10 5.29 -4.04
CA GLY A 128 -21.32 4.92 -4.76
C GLY A 128 -21.43 3.40 -4.93
N PRO A 129 -22.51 2.92 -5.54
CA PRO A 129 -22.75 1.49 -5.71
C PRO A 129 -21.71 0.83 -6.62
N GLY A 130 -21.42 -0.45 -6.37
CA GLY A 130 -20.51 -1.25 -7.19
C GLY A 130 -19.03 -1.05 -6.88
N THR A 131 -18.64 -0.08 -6.02
CA THR A 131 -17.26 0.06 -5.59
C THR A 131 -16.92 -0.88 -4.44
N ARG A 132 -15.74 -1.47 -4.51
CA ARG A 132 -15.12 -2.19 -3.41
C ARG A 132 -14.22 -1.24 -2.63
N VAL A 133 -14.31 -1.32 -1.30
CA VAL A 133 -13.52 -0.52 -0.36
C VAL A 133 -12.38 -1.36 0.20
N TYR A 134 -11.13 -0.88 0.09
CA TYR A 134 -9.96 -1.61 0.59
C TYR A 134 -8.72 -0.73 0.70
N ILE A 135 -7.75 -1.20 1.51
CA ILE A 135 -6.47 -0.54 1.75
C ILE A 135 -5.32 -1.41 1.24
N ARG A 136 -4.34 -0.78 0.65
CA ARG A 136 -3.08 -1.39 0.25
C ARG A 136 -1.91 -0.61 0.84
N ALA A 137 -0.85 -1.32 1.16
CA ALA A 137 0.36 -0.66 1.63
C ALA A 137 1.61 -1.34 1.08
N SER A 138 2.65 -0.55 0.90
CA SER A 138 4.01 -1.05 0.72
C SER A 138 4.84 -0.75 1.96
N ALA A 139 5.86 -1.55 2.24
CA ALA A 139 6.82 -1.26 3.28
C ALA A 139 8.21 -1.84 2.97
N ASN A 140 9.22 -1.08 3.36
CA ASN A 140 10.57 -1.55 3.59
C ASN A 140 10.81 -1.64 5.10
N PRO A 141 11.73 -2.50 5.58
CA PRO A 141 12.15 -2.48 6.98
C PRO A 141 12.75 -1.13 7.38
N GLY A 142 12.46 -0.66 8.60
CA GLY A 142 12.94 0.62 9.13
C GLY A 142 11.83 1.68 9.25
N GLY A 143 12.21 2.89 9.69
CA GLY A 143 11.27 4.00 9.90
C GLY A 143 10.54 3.95 11.25
N ILE A 144 9.86 5.08 11.57
CA ILE A 144 9.19 5.28 12.86
C ILE A 144 8.04 4.30 13.12
N GLY A 145 7.41 3.82 12.07
CA GLY A 145 6.29 2.89 12.11
C GLY A 145 6.69 1.42 12.08
N HIS A 146 7.99 1.10 11.98
CA HIS A 146 8.45 -0.29 11.80
C HIS A 146 7.86 -1.25 12.84
N ALA A 147 7.90 -0.86 14.11
CA ALA A 147 7.45 -1.72 15.20
C ALA A 147 5.96 -2.06 15.12
N TRP A 148 5.10 -1.06 14.90
CA TRP A 148 3.67 -1.30 14.81
C TRP A 148 3.28 -2.03 13.52
N VAL A 149 3.92 -1.73 12.37
CA VAL A 149 3.67 -2.44 11.11
C VAL A 149 4.03 -3.91 11.24
N LYS A 150 5.19 -4.22 11.82
CA LYS A 150 5.59 -5.60 12.11
C LYS A 150 4.59 -6.31 13.02
N LYS A 151 4.22 -5.69 14.14
CA LYS A 151 3.24 -6.23 15.10
C LYS A 151 1.87 -6.46 14.48
N TYR A 152 1.45 -5.57 13.59
CA TYR A 152 0.10 -5.60 13.01
C TYR A 152 -0.02 -6.57 11.83
N PHE A 153 0.95 -6.60 10.91
CA PHE A 153 0.85 -7.38 9.69
C PHE A 153 1.70 -8.65 9.67
N VAL A 154 2.91 -8.61 10.25
CA VAL A 154 3.92 -9.65 10.02
C VAL A 154 3.91 -10.70 11.14
N THR A 155 3.92 -10.27 12.41
CA THR A 155 4.02 -11.16 13.55
C THR A 155 2.80 -12.08 13.76
N PRO A 156 1.54 -11.65 13.49
CA PRO A 156 0.36 -12.44 13.87
C PRO A 156 0.14 -13.73 13.10
N ALA A 157 0.69 -13.85 11.88
CA ALA A 157 0.48 -15.03 11.05
C ALA A 157 1.63 -15.25 10.05
N LYS A 158 1.69 -16.45 9.49
CA LYS A 158 2.61 -16.74 8.39
C LYS A 158 2.30 -15.86 7.17
N PRO A 159 3.31 -15.51 6.35
CA PRO A 159 3.09 -14.80 5.09
C PRO A 159 1.97 -15.44 4.26
N LEU A 160 1.19 -14.61 3.58
CA LEU A 160 0.05 -14.99 2.73
C LEU A 160 -1.18 -15.55 3.47
N SER A 161 -1.12 -15.72 4.79
CA SER A 161 -2.27 -16.14 5.59
C SER A 161 -3.15 -14.94 5.94
N THR A 162 -4.45 -15.10 5.78
CA THR A 162 -5.43 -14.06 6.14
C THR A 162 -5.59 -14.01 7.66
N ILE A 163 -5.47 -12.81 8.21
CA ILE A 163 -5.71 -12.50 9.63
C ILE A 163 -7.07 -11.83 9.73
N TRP A 164 -7.96 -12.42 10.50
CA TRP A 164 -9.29 -11.87 10.76
C TRP A 164 -9.32 -11.10 12.08
N ARG A 165 -10.02 -9.97 12.10
CA ARG A 165 -10.26 -9.17 13.29
C ARG A 165 -11.71 -8.74 13.35
N ARG A 166 -12.33 -8.87 14.52
CA ARG A 166 -13.62 -8.28 14.82
C ARG A 166 -13.43 -6.78 15.08
N VAL A 167 -14.23 -5.96 14.41
CA VAL A 167 -14.27 -4.50 14.56
C VAL A 167 -15.67 -4.12 15.01
N VAL A 168 -15.76 -3.32 16.07
CA VAL A 168 -17.02 -2.76 16.54
C VAL A 168 -17.14 -1.35 15.98
N ILE A 169 -18.17 -1.10 15.20
CA ILE A 169 -18.53 0.20 14.68
C ILE A 169 -19.57 0.80 15.63
N LEU A 170 -19.25 1.96 16.20
CA LEU A 170 -20.17 2.72 17.04
C LEU A 170 -20.82 3.81 16.17
N PHE A 171 -22.12 3.79 16.05
CA PHE A 171 -22.90 4.80 15.35
C PHE A 171 -23.28 5.97 16.28
N PRO A 172 -23.56 7.18 15.72
CA PRO A 172 -23.91 8.37 16.50
C PRO A 172 -25.15 8.21 17.40
N ASP A 173 -26.06 7.30 17.03
CA ASP A 173 -27.27 6.96 17.78
C ASP A 173 -27.02 5.97 18.94
N GLY A 174 -25.74 5.58 19.16
CA GLY A 174 -25.34 4.61 20.17
C GLY A 174 -25.43 3.15 19.74
N HIS A 175 -25.98 2.87 18.57
CA HIS A 175 -26.01 1.53 17.99
C HIS A 175 -24.60 1.02 17.69
N LYS A 176 -24.36 -0.26 17.97
CA LYS A 176 -23.07 -0.95 17.72
C LYS A 176 -23.27 -2.05 16.69
N GLU A 177 -22.43 -2.06 15.69
CA GLU A 177 -22.39 -3.12 14.71
C GLU A 177 -21.02 -3.81 14.75
N GLU A 178 -21.02 -5.15 14.77
CA GLU A 178 -19.80 -5.94 14.71
C GLU A 178 -19.57 -6.38 13.26
N ARG A 179 -18.37 -6.13 12.77
CA ARG A 179 -17.93 -6.55 11.44
C ARG A 179 -16.58 -7.24 11.50
N TRP A 180 -16.37 -8.16 10.56
CA TRP A 180 -15.07 -8.78 10.35
C TRP A 180 -14.24 -7.98 9.37
N SER A 181 -13.03 -7.62 9.78
CA SER A 181 -12.01 -7.03 8.92
C SER A 181 -10.92 -8.05 8.68
N SER A 182 -10.38 -8.09 7.47
CA SER A 182 -9.34 -9.03 7.08
C SER A 182 -8.08 -8.32 6.63
N ARG A 183 -6.92 -8.85 7.00
CA ARG A 183 -5.64 -8.33 6.54
C ARG A 183 -4.67 -9.45 6.20
N VAL A 184 -3.69 -9.12 5.35
CA VAL A 184 -2.65 -10.07 4.92
C VAL A 184 -1.31 -9.38 4.75
N TYR A 185 -0.26 -10.12 5.07
CA TYR A 185 1.11 -9.77 4.70
C TYR A 185 1.55 -10.56 3.48
N VAL A 186 1.97 -9.85 2.43
CA VAL A 186 2.54 -10.41 1.21
C VAL A 186 4.02 -10.07 1.18
N PRO A 187 4.92 -11.04 1.32
CA PRO A 187 6.36 -10.78 1.28
C PRO A 187 6.78 -10.36 -0.13
N ALA A 188 7.70 -9.40 -0.20
CA ALA A 188 8.32 -8.96 -1.43
C ALA A 188 9.81 -9.26 -1.39
N THR A 189 10.32 -9.87 -2.44
CA THR A 189 11.73 -10.10 -2.67
C THR A 189 12.22 -9.33 -3.90
N VAL A 190 13.52 -9.13 -4.01
CA VAL A 190 14.09 -8.53 -5.22
C VAL A 190 13.79 -9.37 -6.48
N PHE A 191 13.64 -10.67 -6.31
CA PHE A 191 13.37 -11.62 -7.40
C PHE A 191 11.93 -11.55 -7.92
N ASP A 192 11.02 -10.91 -7.20
CA ASP A 192 9.64 -10.69 -7.66
C ASP A 192 9.57 -9.63 -8.77
N ASN A 193 10.62 -8.83 -8.93
CA ASN A 193 10.70 -7.83 -9.97
C ASN A 193 11.39 -8.39 -11.23
N ARG A 194 10.60 -8.76 -12.23
CA ARG A 194 11.07 -9.31 -13.50
C ARG A 194 11.97 -8.36 -14.31
N ASN A 195 11.97 -7.07 -13.99
CA ASN A 195 12.79 -6.07 -14.67
C ASN A 195 14.20 -5.93 -14.08
N ILE A 196 14.47 -6.55 -12.93
CA ILE A 196 15.81 -6.58 -12.35
C ILE A 196 16.55 -7.75 -12.99
N LYS A 197 17.44 -7.43 -13.95
CA LYS A 197 18.39 -8.42 -14.47
C LYS A 197 19.28 -8.92 -13.33
N THR A 198 19.54 -10.21 -13.31
CA THR A 198 20.33 -10.93 -12.31
C THR A 198 21.79 -10.44 -12.17
N ASP A 199 22.25 -9.60 -13.07
CA ASP A 199 23.62 -9.05 -13.09
C ASP A 199 23.89 -7.98 -12.03
N ASN A 200 22.84 -7.49 -11.33
CA ASN A 200 23.01 -6.52 -10.25
C ASN A 200 23.37 -7.21 -8.92
N THR A 201 24.49 -7.93 -8.92
CA THR A 201 25.04 -8.64 -7.75
C THR A 201 25.21 -7.80 -6.49
N ALA A 202 25.31 -6.48 -6.62
CA ALA A 202 25.41 -5.54 -5.49
C ALA A 202 24.11 -5.44 -4.67
N ILE A 203 22.94 -5.49 -5.31
CA ILE A 203 21.63 -5.44 -4.63
C ILE A 203 21.38 -6.76 -3.90
N VAL A 204 21.73 -7.88 -4.53
CA VAL A 204 21.56 -9.24 -3.96
C VAL A 204 22.47 -9.43 -2.72
N LYS A 205 23.69 -8.92 -2.73
CA LYS A 205 24.63 -9.02 -1.61
C LYS A 205 24.20 -8.22 -0.37
N LYS A 206 23.55 -7.07 -0.55
CA LYS A 206 23.06 -6.24 0.58
C LYS A 206 21.84 -6.83 1.30
N GLN A 207 21.10 -7.73 0.67
CA GLN A 207 19.81 -8.22 1.19
C GLN A 207 19.90 -9.63 1.83
N ASN A 208 21.06 -10.26 1.83
CA ASN A 208 21.22 -11.62 2.39
C ASN A 208 22.37 -11.70 3.42
N PRO A 209 22.32 -10.98 4.56
CA PRO A 209 23.33 -11.11 5.60
C PRO A 209 23.27 -12.45 6.32
N LEU A 210 22.15 -13.21 6.21
CA LEU A 210 21.92 -14.44 6.97
C LEU A 210 22.38 -15.74 6.27
N LYS A 211 22.81 -15.70 5.00
CA LYS A 211 23.36 -16.89 4.32
C LYS A 211 24.87 -17.11 4.54
N ARG A 212 25.51 -16.36 5.42
CA ARG A 212 26.95 -16.56 5.74
C ARG A 212 27.22 -17.51 6.92
N VAL A 213 26.22 -18.15 7.51
CA VAL A 213 26.41 -18.99 8.71
C VAL A 213 26.05 -20.46 8.48
N SER A 214 26.05 -20.95 7.27
CA SER A 214 25.80 -22.39 7.10
C SER A 214 26.53 -23.00 5.91
N VAL A 215 27.83 -22.89 5.85
CA VAL A 215 28.69 -23.88 5.15
C VAL A 215 30.12 -23.84 5.76
N LYS A 216 30.26 -24.18 7.01
CA LYS A 216 31.50 -24.71 7.56
C LYS A 216 31.14 -25.66 8.71
N GLY A 217 31.24 -26.94 8.45
CA GLY A 217 31.15 -27.94 9.52
C GLY A 217 30.30 -29.16 9.18
N ILE A 218 30.62 -29.87 8.12
CA ILE A 218 30.48 -31.33 8.06
C ILE A 218 31.73 -31.82 7.39
N CYS A 219 32.77 -32.04 8.18
CA CYS A 219 33.80 -33.03 7.86
C CYS A 219 33.21 -34.39 8.14
N LEU A 220 32.98 -35.14 7.09
CA LEU A 220 32.76 -36.56 7.16
C LEU A 220 34.10 -37.20 7.55
N ASN A 221 34.17 -37.84 8.73
CA ASN A 221 35.09 -38.90 9.01
C ASN A 221 34.32 -40.22 8.99
N LYS A 222 34.76 -41.06 8.05
CA LYS A 222 34.59 -42.50 7.88
C LYS A 222 33.18 -43.01 7.61
#